data_18272985a5edbd2cd27198e790f46ab4
#
_entry.id   18272985a5edbd2cd27198e790f46ab4
#
_cell.length_a   1.000
_cell.length_b   1.000
_cell.length_c   1.000
_cell.angle_alpha   90.00
_cell.angle_beta   90.00
_cell.angle_gamma   90.00
#
_symmetry.space_group_name_H-M   'P 1'
#
loop_
_entity.id
_entity.type
_entity.pdbx_description
1 polymer ?
#
loop_
_entity_poly.entity_id
_entity_poly.type
_entity_poly.pdbx_seq_one_letter_code
_entity_poly.pdbx_strand_id
1 'polypeptide(L)'
;MIFAILAFVAVFALIGSIGVLMFYREAALDRISQVINPRRQQQKTLVETFQNTGSSIGNVVKKFENLMPKSEKEVSVIKVRLQRAGFRGENAIKVFYGSKVLLPLVLAAIAAVSGLADLSPFFVYLIALGGGFLAPDFWLGKRIEKRQKKLTRGLPDVLDLLVICMEAGLSLDQATARSAEELRSSQPEICDELTVVVLEQRAGRARSEAWKNMSDRTGVESLRNLVSMLVQTEQFGTSIAKMLRVHSDTLRVQRVQLVEEMAAKTSVKLVFPLVFFIFPALFLVTLGPAAIMMADSFKSLTK
;
A
#
# COMPACT_ATOMS: atom_id res chain seq x y z
N MET A 1 24.95 20.46 18.91
CA MET A 1 23.57 20.27 18.48
C MET A 1 23.42 20.05 16.98
N ILE A 2 23.89 20.95 16.10
CA ILE A 2 23.73 20.84 14.63
C ILE A 2 24.36 19.57 14.07
N PHE A 3 25.56 19.16 14.52
CA PHE A 3 26.21 17.91 14.11
C PHE A 3 25.43 16.65 14.52
N ALA A 4 24.76 16.65 15.67
CA ALA A 4 23.93 15.53 16.12
C ALA A 4 22.66 15.40 15.26
N ILE A 5 22.05 16.52 14.87
CA ILE A 5 20.89 16.55 13.97
C ILE A 5 21.29 16.09 12.56
N LEU A 6 22.45 16.52 12.05
CA LEU A 6 22.98 16.09 10.74
C LEU A 6 23.32 14.59 10.74
N ALA A 7 23.95 14.08 11.80
CA ALA A 7 24.20 12.64 11.96
C ALA A 7 22.90 11.83 12.06
N PHE A 8 21.89 12.37 12.75
CA PHE A 8 20.55 11.76 12.85
C PHE A 8 19.88 11.64 11.47
N VAL A 9 19.86 12.73 10.70
CA VAL A 9 19.28 12.75 9.35
C VAL A 9 20.04 11.84 8.40
N ALA A 10 21.39 11.81 8.49
CA ALA A 10 22.21 10.96 7.64
C ALA A 10 22.01 9.46 7.94
N VAL A 11 21.94 9.07 9.21
CA VAL A 11 21.69 7.67 9.62
C VAL A 11 20.25 7.26 9.29
N PHE A 12 19.28 8.14 9.49
CA PHE A 12 17.88 7.90 9.10
C PHE A 12 17.72 7.76 7.57
N ALA A 13 18.39 8.61 6.79
CA ALA A 13 18.43 8.52 5.34
C ALA A 13 19.13 7.23 4.87
N LEU A 14 20.20 6.80 5.54
CA LEU A 14 20.94 5.57 5.23
C LEU A 14 20.10 4.32 5.54
N ILE A 15 19.43 4.26 6.68
CA ILE A 15 18.56 3.15 7.06
C ILE A 15 17.30 3.11 6.17
N GLY A 16 16.70 4.27 5.90
CA GLY A 16 15.60 4.40 4.96
C GLY A 16 16.00 3.97 3.54
N SER A 17 17.20 4.37 3.09
CA SER A 17 17.76 3.98 1.80
C SER A 17 18.04 2.48 1.72
N ILE A 18 18.61 1.87 2.76
CA ILE A 18 18.87 0.42 2.81
C ILE A 18 17.55 -0.36 2.86
N GLY A 19 16.57 0.08 3.64
CA GLY A 19 15.23 -0.51 3.68
C GLY A 19 14.51 -0.42 2.32
N VAL A 20 14.55 0.75 1.70
CA VAL A 20 13.99 0.99 0.36
C VAL A 20 14.74 0.18 -0.69
N LEU A 21 16.08 0.16 -0.68
CA LEU A 21 16.90 -0.63 -1.61
C LEU A 21 16.68 -2.15 -1.47
N MET A 22 16.54 -2.67 -0.25
CA MET A 22 16.23 -4.09 -0.04
C MET A 22 14.83 -4.46 -0.59
N PHE A 23 13.84 -3.60 -0.36
CA PHE A 23 12.48 -3.82 -0.87
C PHE A 23 12.32 -3.54 -2.36
N TYR A 24 13.03 -2.54 -2.91
CA TYR A 24 13.03 -2.28 -4.37
C TYR A 24 13.79 -3.34 -5.15
N ARG A 25 14.84 -3.93 -4.59
CA ARG A 25 15.65 -4.92 -5.26
C ARG A 25 14.91 -6.24 -5.51
N GLU A 26 14.06 -6.71 -4.58
CA GLU A 26 13.22 -7.89 -4.82
C GLU A 26 12.17 -7.63 -5.91
N ALA A 27 11.54 -6.45 -5.90
CA ALA A 27 10.56 -6.07 -6.92
C ALA A 27 11.18 -5.81 -8.31
N ALA A 28 12.45 -5.38 -8.37
CA ALA A 28 13.16 -5.16 -9.63
C ALA A 28 13.72 -6.46 -10.22
N LEU A 29 14.22 -7.37 -9.39
CA LEU A 29 14.74 -8.67 -9.82
C LEU A 29 13.64 -9.58 -10.37
N ASP A 30 12.44 -9.55 -9.78
CA ASP A 30 11.28 -10.27 -10.33
C ASP A 30 10.84 -9.73 -11.70
N ARG A 31 10.99 -8.44 -11.96
CA ARG A 31 10.71 -7.85 -13.28
C ARG A 31 11.77 -8.17 -14.33
N ILE A 32 13.04 -8.23 -13.95
CA ILE A 32 14.16 -8.52 -14.87
C ILE A 32 14.18 -10.02 -15.22
N SER A 33 13.89 -10.91 -14.27
CA SER A 33 13.84 -12.36 -14.52
C SER A 33 12.71 -12.79 -15.45
N GLN A 34 11.66 -11.98 -15.59
CA GLN A 34 10.54 -12.23 -16.51
C GLN A 34 10.79 -11.76 -17.94
N VAL A 35 11.74 -10.84 -18.15
CA VAL A 35 12.07 -10.30 -19.49
C VAL A 35 13.18 -11.11 -20.17
N ILE A 36 14.01 -11.82 -19.41
CA ILE A 36 15.13 -12.60 -19.92
C ILE A 36 14.88 -14.09 -19.70
N ASN A 37 14.17 -14.71 -20.58
CA ASN A 37 14.12 -16.15 -20.79
C ASN A 37 14.41 -16.49 -22.26
N PRO A 38 15.10 -17.57 -22.68
CA PRO A 38 15.39 -18.82 -21.96
C PRO A 38 16.79 -19.43 -22.21
N ARG A 39 17.73 -19.41 -21.30
CA ARG A 39 18.83 -20.40 -21.29
C ARG A 39 19.34 -20.63 -19.87
N ARG A 40 18.75 -21.61 -19.24
CA ARG A 40 18.95 -22.12 -17.89
C ARG A 40 20.20 -22.98 -17.77
N GLN A 41 21.43 -22.44 -17.95
CA GLN A 41 22.60 -23.27 -17.63
C GLN A 41 23.92 -22.56 -17.27
N GLN A 42 24.02 -21.21 -17.23
CA GLN A 42 25.30 -20.55 -16.95
C GLN A 42 25.32 -19.56 -15.75
N GLN A 43 24.27 -19.53 -14.92
CA GLN A 43 24.16 -18.56 -13.82
C GLN A 43 24.46 -19.10 -12.40
N LYS A 44 25.03 -20.30 -12.27
CA LYS A 44 25.43 -20.81 -10.92
C LYS A 44 26.59 -20.04 -10.30
N THR A 45 27.49 -19.46 -11.07
CA THR A 45 28.75 -18.89 -10.56
C THR A 45 28.63 -17.47 -9.99
N LEU A 46 27.68 -16.67 -10.44
CA LEU A 46 27.50 -15.30 -9.93
C LEU A 46 26.62 -15.23 -8.66
N VAL A 47 25.75 -16.22 -8.46
CA VAL A 47 24.89 -16.29 -7.27
C VAL A 47 25.70 -16.65 -6.02
N GLU A 48 26.74 -17.47 -6.15
CA GLU A 48 27.62 -17.87 -5.02
C GLU A 48 28.48 -16.72 -4.50
N THR A 49 28.92 -15.79 -5.36
CA THR A 49 29.75 -14.64 -4.94
C THR A 49 28.93 -13.60 -4.15
N PHE A 50 27.63 -13.48 -4.42
CA PHE A 50 26.74 -12.56 -3.69
C PHE A 50 26.12 -13.16 -2.41
N GLN A 51 26.14 -14.49 -2.24
CA GLN A 51 25.72 -15.15 -0.99
C GLN A 51 26.70 -14.88 0.16
N ASN A 52 27.98 -14.67 -0.11
CA ASN A 52 28.98 -14.45 0.93
C ASN A 52 28.94 -13.06 1.59
N THR A 53 28.38 -12.03 0.93
CA THR A 53 28.22 -10.69 1.55
C THR A 53 26.92 -10.60 2.37
N GLY A 54 25.95 -11.48 2.12
CA GLY A 54 24.70 -11.60 2.89
C GLY A 54 24.80 -12.41 4.17
N SER A 55 25.90 -13.13 4.39
CA SER A 55 26.06 -14.06 5.51
C SER A 55 26.11 -13.39 6.89
N SER A 56 26.65 -12.18 6.99
CA SER A 56 26.70 -11.45 8.26
C SER A 56 25.33 -10.98 8.75
N ILE A 57 24.46 -10.52 7.83
CA ILE A 57 23.09 -10.12 8.16
C ILE A 57 22.22 -11.37 8.35
N GLY A 58 22.43 -12.42 7.57
CA GLY A 58 21.75 -13.71 7.72
C GLY A 58 21.98 -14.38 9.08
N ASN A 59 23.17 -14.22 9.67
CA ASN A 59 23.48 -14.78 10.99
C ASN A 59 22.83 -13.98 12.13
N VAL A 60 22.66 -12.66 11.98
CA VAL A 60 21.90 -11.85 12.92
C VAL A 60 20.41 -12.21 12.84
N VAL A 61 19.86 -12.35 11.63
CA VAL A 61 18.45 -12.75 11.42
C VAL A 61 18.17 -14.15 11.95
N LYS A 62 19.09 -15.12 11.78
CA LYS A 62 18.95 -16.48 12.37
C LYS A 62 18.93 -16.49 13.90
N LYS A 63 19.67 -15.59 14.55
CA LYS A 63 19.68 -15.46 16.00
C LYS A 63 18.36 -14.90 16.56
N PHE A 64 17.62 -14.15 15.72
CA PHE A 64 16.28 -13.63 16.01
C PHE A 64 15.12 -14.60 15.65
N GLU A 65 15.41 -15.72 14.98
CA GLU A 65 14.42 -16.74 14.65
C GLU A 65 13.75 -17.35 15.91
N ASN A 66 14.47 -17.35 17.04
CA ASN A 66 13.92 -17.77 18.34
C ASN A 66 12.99 -16.73 19.01
N LEU A 67 12.94 -15.49 18.51
CA LEU A 67 12.05 -14.41 18.99
C LEU A 67 10.76 -14.29 18.16
N MET A 68 10.62 -15.14 17.14
CA MET A 68 9.35 -15.17 16.39
C MET A 68 8.22 -15.66 17.30
N PRO A 69 7.08 -14.96 17.34
CA PRO A 69 5.92 -15.46 18.05
C PRO A 69 5.53 -16.83 17.45
N LYS A 70 5.50 -17.86 18.27
CA LYS A 70 5.11 -19.24 17.91
C LYS A 70 3.62 -19.39 17.58
N SER A 71 2.86 -18.31 17.54
CA SER A 71 1.43 -18.34 17.20
C SER A 71 1.26 -18.46 15.68
N GLU A 72 0.96 -19.66 15.21
CA GLU A 72 0.67 -19.93 13.79
C GLU A 72 -0.43 -19.02 13.22
N LYS A 73 -1.36 -18.57 14.07
CA LYS A 73 -2.45 -17.66 13.68
C LYS A 73 -1.93 -16.26 13.33
N GLU A 74 -1.01 -15.71 14.11
CA GLU A 74 -0.43 -14.36 13.84
C GLU A 74 0.44 -14.38 12.58
N VAL A 75 1.23 -15.42 12.39
CA VAL A 75 2.06 -15.61 11.19
C VAL A 75 1.17 -15.70 9.94
N SER A 76 0.03 -16.41 10.01
CA SER A 76 -0.90 -16.55 8.89
C SER A 76 -1.54 -15.20 8.51
N VAL A 77 -1.95 -14.39 9.49
CA VAL A 77 -2.52 -13.05 9.25
C VAL A 77 -1.50 -12.13 8.59
N ILE A 78 -0.25 -12.11 9.08
CA ILE A 78 0.81 -11.28 8.50
C ILE A 78 1.19 -11.75 7.10
N LYS A 79 1.22 -13.06 6.86
CA LYS A 79 1.42 -13.63 5.52
C LYS A 79 0.39 -13.12 4.52
N VAL A 80 -0.89 -13.15 4.89
CA VAL A 80 -1.97 -12.60 4.04
C VAL A 80 -1.80 -11.10 3.82
N ARG A 81 -1.46 -10.32 4.85
CA ARG A 81 -1.22 -8.87 4.71
C ARG A 81 -0.04 -8.57 3.80
N LEU A 82 1.07 -9.31 3.90
CA LEU A 82 2.22 -9.18 3.00
C LEU A 82 1.87 -9.54 1.56
N GLN A 83 1.09 -10.61 1.34
CA GLN A 83 0.59 -10.96 0.00
C GLN A 83 -0.29 -9.86 -0.58
N ARG A 84 -1.17 -9.25 0.20
CA ARG A 84 -1.98 -8.08 -0.21
C ARG A 84 -1.12 -6.86 -0.55
N ALA A 85 0.00 -6.68 0.11
CA ALA A 85 0.97 -5.64 -0.22
C ALA A 85 1.78 -5.93 -1.50
N GLY A 86 1.76 -7.18 -1.99
CA GLY A 86 2.47 -7.63 -3.18
C GLY A 86 3.77 -8.38 -2.90
N PHE A 87 4.08 -8.64 -1.63
CA PHE A 87 5.27 -9.40 -1.25
C PHE A 87 4.93 -10.90 -1.19
N ARG A 88 5.40 -11.66 -2.20
CA ARG A 88 5.11 -13.10 -2.34
C ARG A 88 6.27 -13.99 -1.86
N GLY A 89 7.43 -13.43 -1.55
CA GLY A 89 8.62 -14.17 -1.12
C GLY A 89 8.48 -14.74 0.29
N GLU A 90 8.97 -15.95 0.53
CA GLU A 90 9.03 -16.56 1.88
C GLU A 90 9.85 -15.74 2.87
N ASN A 91 10.85 -15.02 2.37
CA ASN A 91 11.69 -14.14 3.18
C ASN A 91 10.98 -12.85 3.62
N ALA A 92 9.87 -12.46 2.98
CA ALA A 92 9.15 -11.23 3.32
C ALA A 92 8.66 -11.22 4.77
N ILE A 93 8.25 -12.36 5.30
CA ILE A 93 7.83 -12.53 6.69
C ILE A 93 9.01 -12.28 7.63
N LYS A 94 10.17 -12.89 7.34
CA LYS A 94 11.38 -12.77 8.17
C LYS A 94 11.88 -11.32 8.18
N VAL A 95 11.87 -10.66 7.02
CA VAL A 95 12.26 -9.25 6.88
C VAL A 95 11.30 -8.33 7.63
N PHE A 96 9.99 -8.58 7.57
CA PHE A 96 9.00 -7.78 8.27
C PHE A 96 9.17 -7.87 9.81
N TYR A 97 9.31 -9.08 10.35
CA TYR A 97 9.58 -9.23 11.79
C TYR A 97 10.94 -8.69 12.19
N GLY A 98 11.97 -8.90 11.37
CA GLY A 98 13.28 -8.31 11.57
C GLY A 98 13.24 -6.78 11.64
N SER A 99 12.50 -6.14 10.75
CA SER A 99 12.33 -4.68 10.77
C SER A 99 11.57 -4.20 12.02
N LYS A 100 10.59 -4.97 12.50
CA LYS A 100 9.79 -4.65 13.68
C LYS A 100 10.61 -4.68 14.98
N VAL A 101 11.69 -5.47 15.03
CA VAL A 101 12.61 -5.52 16.17
C VAL A 101 13.76 -4.52 16.01
N LEU A 102 14.30 -4.40 14.81
CA LEU A 102 15.50 -3.62 14.53
C LEU A 102 15.21 -2.11 14.54
N LEU A 103 14.07 -1.70 14.04
CA LEU A 103 13.71 -0.29 13.90
C LEU A 103 13.53 0.43 15.25
N PRO A 104 12.79 -0.09 16.25
CA PRO A 104 12.73 0.52 17.58
C PRO A 104 14.09 0.56 18.28
N LEU A 105 14.92 -0.47 18.13
CA LEU A 105 16.25 -0.52 18.74
C LEU A 105 17.18 0.55 18.14
N VAL A 106 17.14 0.74 16.83
CA VAL A 106 17.89 1.81 16.15
C VAL A 106 17.39 3.18 16.57
N LEU A 107 16.07 3.41 16.65
CA LEU A 107 15.51 4.68 17.11
C LEU A 107 15.88 4.99 18.55
N ALA A 108 15.89 3.99 19.43
CA ALA A 108 16.33 4.15 20.83
C ALA A 108 17.82 4.48 20.93
N ALA A 109 18.68 3.83 20.11
CA ALA A 109 20.11 4.14 20.07
C ALA A 109 20.36 5.55 19.54
N ILE A 110 19.65 5.99 18.50
CA ILE A 110 19.73 7.35 17.98
C ILE A 110 19.29 8.37 19.03
N ALA A 111 18.19 8.11 19.75
CA ALA A 111 17.72 8.97 20.82
C ALA A 111 18.74 9.10 21.96
N ALA A 112 19.48 8.03 22.29
CA ALA A 112 20.54 8.05 23.30
C ALA A 112 21.73 8.91 22.87
N VAL A 113 22.13 8.84 21.59
CA VAL A 113 23.30 9.59 21.06
C VAL A 113 22.96 11.07 20.79
N SER A 114 21.69 11.39 20.48
CA SER A 114 21.27 12.76 20.12
C SER A 114 21.14 13.73 21.28
N GLY A 115 21.29 13.27 22.55
CA GLY A 115 21.08 14.10 23.72
C GLY A 115 19.63 14.55 23.95
N LEU A 116 18.68 14.07 23.13
CA LEU A 116 17.25 14.32 23.33
C LEU A 116 16.73 13.68 24.62
N ALA A 117 17.43 12.69 25.12
CA ALA A 117 17.14 12.02 26.38
C ALA A 117 17.32 12.93 27.60
N ASP A 118 18.11 14.02 27.48
CA ASP A 118 18.35 14.97 28.58
C ASP A 118 17.12 15.83 28.90
N LEU A 119 16.21 16.03 27.93
CA LEU A 119 14.96 16.78 28.14
C LEU A 119 13.92 16.00 28.97
N SER A 120 13.72 14.71 28.68
CA SER A 120 12.83 13.81 29.42
C SER A 120 13.04 12.37 28.92
N PRO A 121 13.92 11.59 29.58
CA PRO A 121 14.34 10.28 29.06
C PRO A 121 13.15 9.33 28.90
N PHE A 122 12.20 9.34 29.81
CA PHE A 122 11.03 8.46 29.75
C PHE A 122 10.18 8.65 28.49
N PHE A 123 9.82 9.89 28.16
CA PHE A 123 8.97 10.17 26.97
C PHE A 123 9.72 9.93 25.66
N VAL A 124 11.00 10.26 25.59
CA VAL A 124 11.80 10.06 24.39
C VAL A 124 11.95 8.56 24.06
N TYR A 125 12.29 7.73 25.04
CA TYR A 125 12.37 6.28 24.83
C TYR A 125 11.00 5.65 24.59
N LEU A 126 9.94 6.11 25.23
CA LEU A 126 8.59 5.63 24.99
C LEU A 126 8.15 5.89 23.54
N ILE A 127 8.41 7.10 23.04
CA ILE A 127 8.08 7.47 21.64
C ILE A 127 8.98 6.71 20.64
N ALA A 128 10.27 6.56 20.93
CA ALA A 128 11.21 5.85 20.05
C ALA A 128 10.85 4.36 19.94
N LEU A 129 10.57 3.69 21.05
CA LEU A 129 10.21 2.27 21.08
C LEU A 129 8.79 2.05 20.52
N GLY A 130 7.81 2.83 20.95
CA GLY A 130 6.42 2.72 20.49
C GLY A 130 6.26 3.07 19.02
N GLY A 131 6.84 4.19 18.59
CA GLY A 131 6.83 4.63 17.19
C GLY A 131 7.57 3.66 16.28
N GLY A 132 8.76 3.18 16.69
CA GLY A 132 9.53 2.20 15.95
C GLY A 132 8.81 0.87 15.76
N PHE A 133 8.05 0.42 16.75
CA PHE A 133 7.28 -0.82 16.69
C PHE A 133 6.03 -0.69 15.79
N LEU A 134 5.36 0.46 15.79
CA LEU A 134 4.15 0.73 15.00
C LEU A 134 4.45 1.13 13.56
N ALA A 135 5.62 1.71 13.28
CA ALA A 135 5.98 2.22 11.95
C ALA A 135 5.90 1.17 10.83
N PRO A 136 6.41 -0.08 10.98
CA PRO A 136 6.30 -1.11 9.95
C PRO A 136 4.86 -1.51 9.65
N ASP A 137 3.99 -1.61 10.67
CA ASP A 137 2.59 -1.96 10.49
C ASP A 137 1.83 -0.86 9.72
N PHE A 138 2.08 0.41 10.07
CA PHE A 138 1.48 1.56 9.39
C PHE A 138 1.94 1.66 7.93
N TRP A 139 3.23 1.46 7.68
CA TRP A 139 3.79 1.45 6.32
C TRP A 139 3.18 0.32 5.49
N LEU A 140 3.08 -0.90 6.05
CA LEU A 140 2.47 -2.05 5.39
C LEU A 140 1.00 -1.76 5.06
N GLY A 141 0.24 -1.18 5.99
CA GLY A 141 -1.15 -0.76 5.77
C GLY A 141 -1.30 0.21 4.60
N LYS A 142 -0.48 1.27 4.57
CA LYS A 142 -0.47 2.23 3.44
C LYS A 142 -0.07 1.57 2.11
N ARG A 143 0.85 0.62 2.13
CA ARG A 143 1.28 -0.11 0.93
C ARG A 143 0.16 -0.99 0.39
N ILE A 144 -0.58 -1.69 1.26
CA ILE A 144 -1.75 -2.48 0.91
C ILE A 144 -2.81 -1.58 0.26
N GLU A 145 -3.18 -0.48 0.93
CA GLU A 145 -4.18 0.46 0.43
C GLU A 145 -3.80 1.03 -0.95
N LYS A 146 -2.54 1.43 -1.13
CA LYS A 146 -2.03 1.94 -2.41
C LYS A 146 -2.16 0.90 -3.52
N ARG A 147 -1.83 -0.38 -3.23
CA ARG A 147 -1.95 -1.47 -4.19
C ARG A 147 -3.40 -1.80 -4.50
N GLN A 148 -4.26 -1.87 -3.49
CA GLN A 148 -5.69 -2.12 -3.67
C GLN A 148 -6.36 -1.03 -4.51
N LYS A 149 -6.01 0.25 -4.30
CA LYS A 149 -6.47 1.36 -5.15
C LYS A 149 -6.05 1.21 -6.61
N LYS A 150 -4.82 0.73 -6.87
CA LYS A 150 -4.35 0.47 -8.23
C LYS A 150 -5.13 -0.69 -8.89
N LEU A 151 -5.35 -1.79 -8.16
CA LEU A 151 -6.14 -2.92 -8.63
C LEU A 151 -7.57 -2.48 -8.98
N THR A 152 -8.23 -1.72 -8.10
CA THR A 152 -9.57 -1.20 -8.35
C THR A 152 -9.63 -0.27 -9.56
N ARG A 153 -8.59 0.55 -9.76
CA ARG A 153 -8.53 1.48 -10.92
C ARG A 153 -8.32 0.76 -12.25
N GLY A 154 -7.52 -0.29 -12.26
CA GLY A 154 -7.25 -1.06 -13.48
C GLY A 154 -8.34 -2.07 -13.84
N LEU A 155 -9.25 -2.35 -12.92
CA LEU A 155 -10.28 -3.37 -13.12
C LEU A 155 -11.22 -3.08 -14.31
N PRO A 156 -11.78 -1.88 -14.51
CA PRO A 156 -12.61 -1.60 -15.66
C PRO A 156 -11.92 -1.83 -17.00
N ASP A 157 -10.65 -1.41 -17.14
CA ASP A 157 -9.88 -1.57 -18.37
C ASP A 157 -9.69 -3.06 -18.72
N VAL A 158 -9.46 -3.90 -17.70
CA VAL A 158 -9.36 -5.35 -17.85
C VAL A 158 -10.70 -5.96 -18.25
N LEU A 159 -11.80 -5.53 -17.63
CA LEU A 159 -13.13 -6.04 -17.95
C LEU A 159 -13.53 -5.70 -19.38
N ASP A 160 -13.23 -4.50 -19.84
CA ASP A 160 -13.51 -4.09 -21.21
C ASP A 160 -12.78 -4.97 -22.24
N LEU A 161 -11.49 -5.24 -21.98
CA LEU A 161 -10.73 -6.10 -22.87
C LEU A 161 -11.21 -7.56 -22.81
N LEU A 162 -11.59 -8.05 -21.64
CA LEU A 162 -12.22 -9.36 -21.48
C LEU A 162 -13.51 -9.47 -22.30
N VAL A 163 -14.37 -8.45 -22.24
CA VAL A 163 -15.62 -8.40 -23.02
C VAL A 163 -15.31 -8.44 -24.51
N ILE A 164 -14.40 -7.61 -25.01
CA ILE A 164 -14.01 -7.56 -26.41
C ILE A 164 -13.47 -8.93 -26.87
N CYS A 165 -12.59 -9.54 -26.10
CA CYS A 165 -12.05 -10.87 -26.42
C CYS A 165 -13.12 -11.96 -26.46
N MET A 166 -14.07 -11.94 -25.51
CA MET A 166 -15.16 -12.92 -25.47
C MET A 166 -16.18 -12.70 -26.59
N GLU A 167 -16.47 -11.45 -26.96
CA GLU A 167 -17.32 -11.13 -28.11
C GLU A 167 -16.67 -11.54 -29.45
N ALA A 168 -15.33 -11.52 -29.49
CA ALA A 168 -14.55 -12.09 -30.61
C ALA A 168 -14.52 -13.63 -30.64
N GLY A 169 -15.15 -14.30 -29.65
CA GLY A 169 -15.27 -15.76 -29.60
C GLY A 169 -14.20 -16.47 -28.75
N LEU A 170 -13.36 -15.75 -28.04
CA LEU A 170 -12.38 -16.37 -27.14
C LEU A 170 -13.10 -16.90 -25.88
N SER A 171 -12.63 -18.04 -25.35
CA SER A 171 -13.05 -18.51 -24.04
C SER A 171 -12.60 -17.56 -22.93
N LEU A 172 -13.27 -17.57 -21.77
CA LEU A 172 -12.88 -16.73 -20.63
C LEU A 172 -11.42 -16.92 -20.23
N ASP A 173 -10.91 -18.15 -20.26
CA ASP A 173 -9.51 -18.44 -19.91
C ASP A 173 -8.51 -17.85 -20.89
N GLN A 174 -8.82 -17.94 -22.20
CA GLN A 174 -8.02 -17.31 -23.25
C GLN A 174 -8.10 -15.78 -23.19
N ALA A 175 -9.31 -15.24 -22.98
CA ALA A 175 -9.52 -13.81 -22.82
C ALA A 175 -8.73 -13.27 -21.62
N THR A 176 -8.73 -14.02 -20.48
CA THR A 176 -7.96 -13.66 -19.28
C THR A 176 -6.45 -13.64 -19.56
N ALA A 177 -5.92 -14.65 -20.24
CA ALA A 177 -4.52 -14.71 -20.60
C ALA A 177 -4.13 -13.55 -21.54
N ARG A 178 -4.96 -13.27 -22.55
CA ARG A 178 -4.73 -12.18 -23.50
C ARG A 178 -4.77 -10.81 -22.83
N SER A 179 -5.75 -10.59 -21.95
CA SER A 179 -5.86 -9.33 -21.20
C SER A 179 -4.68 -9.10 -20.26
N ALA A 180 -4.17 -10.17 -19.63
CA ALA A 180 -2.99 -10.08 -18.76
C ALA A 180 -1.71 -9.71 -19.53
N GLU A 181 -1.60 -10.09 -20.82
CA GLU A 181 -0.47 -9.73 -21.69
C GLU A 181 -0.58 -8.29 -22.21
N GLU A 182 -1.72 -7.93 -22.78
CA GLU A 182 -1.92 -6.63 -23.45
C GLU A 182 -1.88 -5.45 -22.48
N LEU A 183 -2.50 -5.58 -21.31
CA LEU A 183 -2.57 -4.50 -20.34
C LEU A 183 -1.39 -4.47 -19.36
N ARG A 184 -0.39 -5.32 -19.54
CA ARG A 184 0.73 -5.43 -18.61
C ARG A 184 1.54 -4.13 -18.47
N SER A 185 1.65 -3.35 -19.54
CA SER A 185 2.37 -2.08 -19.52
C SER A 185 1.60 -0.97 -18.82
N SER A 186 0.26 -0.95 -18.93
CA SER A 186 -0.61 0.09 -18.36
C SER A 186 -1.10 -0.25 -16.95
N GLN A 187 -1.44 -1.53 -16.70
CA GLN A 187 -2.06 -2.01 -15.45
C GLN A 187 -1.31 -3.21 -14.85
N PRO A 188 0.00 -3.06 -14.51
CA PRO A 188 0.84 -4.20 -14.12
C PRO A 188 0.32 -4.95 -12.90
N GLU A 189 -0.24 -4.24 -11.89
CA GLU A 189 -0.65 -4.86 -10.64
C GLU A 189 -1.80 -5.87 -10.81
N ILE A 190 -2.79 -5.55 -11.67
CA ILE A 190 -3.91 -6.46 -11.91
C ILE A 190 -3.53 -7.56 -12.90
N CYS A 191 -2.70 -7.26 -13.90
CA CYS A 191 -2.21 -8.25 -14.85
C CYS A 191 -1.34 -9.32 -14.17
N ASP A 192 -0.54 -8.96 -13.17
CA ASP A 192 0.20 -9.92 -12.37
C ASP A 192 -0.72 -10.89 -11.59
N GLU A 193 -1.87 -10.41 -11.12
CA GLU A 193 -2.87 -11.29 -10.46
C GLU A 193 -3.60 -12.17 -11.46
N LEU A 194 -3.98 -11.64 -12.62
CA LEU A 194 -4.58 -12.45 -13.71
C LEU A 194 -3.63 -13.53 -14.22
N THR A 195 -2.34 -13.20 -14.36
CA THR A 195 -1.31 -14.17 -14.73
C THR A 195 -1.28 -15.34 -13.74
N VAL A 196 -1.40 -15.06 -12.43
CA VAL A 196 -1.46 -16.12 -11.41
C VAL A 196 -2.73 -16.95 -11.56
N VAL A 197 -3.89 -16.34 -11.84
CA VAL A 197 -5.13 -17.09 -12.12
C VAL A 197 -4.93 -18.07 -13.29
N VAL A 198 -4.36 -17.59 -14.39
CA VAL A 198 -4.06 -18.43 -15.57
C VAL A 198 -3.10 -19.57 -15.22
N LEU A 199 -2.08 -19.32 -14.40
CA LEU A 199 -1.13 -20.33 -13.94
C LEU A 199 -1.78 -21.37 -13.03
N GLU A 200 -2.66 -20.94 -12.11
CA GLU A 200 -3.42 -21.84 -11.24
C GLU A 200 -4.35 -22.76 -12.05
N GLN A 201 -5.02 -22.22 -13.07
CA GLN A 201 -5.87 -22.99 -13.98
C GLN A 201 -5.05 -23.99 -14.81
N ARG A 202 -3.89 -23.58 -15.34
CA ARG A 202 -2.96 -24.49 -16.05
C ARG A 202 -2.40 -25.59 -15.16
N ALA A 203 -2.29 -25.32 -13.86
CA ALA A 203 -1.90 -26.32 -12.86
C ALA A 203 -3.04 -27.27 -12.46
N GLY A 204 -4.21 -27.18 -13.11
CA GLY A 204 -5.36 -28.06 -12.91
C GLY A 204 -6.36 -27.61 -11.85
N ARG A 205 -6.24 -26.41 -11.32
CA ARG A 205 -7.26 -25.86 -10.40
C ARG A 205 -8.55 -25.52 -11.13
N ALA A 206 -9.68 -25.73 -10.48
CA ALA A 206 -10.97 -25.31 -10.99
C ALA A 206 -11.00 -23.79 -11.21
N ARG A 207 -11.63 -23.33 -12.29
CA ARG A 207 -11.73 -21.91 -12.64
C ARG A 207 -12.27 -21.08 -11.47
N SER A 208 -13.39 -21.48 -10.91
CA SER A 208 -14.03 -20.80 -9.79
C SER A 208 -13.10 -20.69 -8.56
N GLU A 209 -12.28 -21.71 -8.30
CA GLU A 209 -11.31 -21.70 -7.20
C GLU A 209 -10.16 -20.73 -7.47
N ALA A 210 -9.58 -20.72 -8.68
CA ALA A 210 -8.51 -19.81 -9.06
C ALA A 210 -8.94 -18.33 -8.94
N TRP A 211 -10.16 -18.00 -9.37
CA TRP A 211 -10.72 -16.66 -9.21
C TRP A 211 -10.99 -16.31 -7.75
N LYS A 212 -11.52 -17.23 -6.94
CA LYS A 212 -11.70 -17.02 -5.49
C LYS A 212 -10.37 -16.75 -4.79
N ASN A 213 -9.34 -17.54 -5.11
CA ASN A 213 -7.99 -17.35 -4.55
C ASN A 213 -7.43 -15.95 -4.89
N MET A 214 -7.68 -15.45 -6.11
CA MET A 214 -7.29 -14.08 -6.49
C MET A 214 -8.01 -13.04 -5.63
N SER A 215 -9.32 -13.20 -5.42
CA SER A 215 -10.13 -12.31 -4.59
C SER A 215 -9.61 -12.26 -3.14
N ASP A 216 -9.34 -13.43 -2.54
CA ASP A 216 -8.88 -13.53 -1.15
C ASP A 216 -7.45 -12.98 -0.99
N ARG A 217 -6.60 -13.25 -1.96
CA ARG A 217 -5.21 -12.79 -2.00
C ARG A 217 -5.10 -11.28 -2.14
N THR A 218 -5.97 -10.64 -2.93
CA THR A 218 -5.96 -9.19 -3.15
C THR A 218 -6.70 -8.43 -2.06
N GLY A 219 -7.78 -9.00 -1.53
CA GLY A 219 -8.67 -8.39 -0.55
C GLY A 219 -9.38 -7.13 -1.07
N VAL A 220 -9.60 -7.04 -2.38
CA VAL A 220 -10.31 -5.91 -3.04
C VAL A 220 -11.78 -6.29 -3.18
N GLU A 221 -12.65 -5.44 -2.67
CA GLU A 221 -14.10 -5.68 -2.68
C GLU A 221 -14.67 -5.77 -4.09
N SER A 222 -14.27 -4.89 -5.00
CA SER A 222 -14.72 -4.92 -6.40
C SER A 222 -14.35 -6.24 -7.10
N LEU A 223 -13.16 -6.80 -6.82
CA LEU A 223 -12.75 -8.11 -7.33
C LEU A 223 -13.56 -9.24 -6.69
N ARG A 224 -13.90 -9.14 -5.41
CA ARG A 224 -14.76 -10.13 -4.74
C ARG A 224 -16.14 -10.18 -5.36
N ASN A 225 -16.73 -9.02 -5.63
CA ASN A 225 -18.03 -8.91 -6.28
C ASN A 225 -17.99 -9.49 -7.69
N LEU A 226 -16.96 -9.14 -8.49
CA LEU A 226 -16.75 -9.72 -9.81
C LEU A 226 -16.67 -11.25 -9.75
N VAL A 227 -15.84 -11.80 -8.86
CA VAL A 227 -15.66 -13.26 -8.74
C VAL A 227 -16.96 -13.95 -8.33
N SER A 228 -17.72 -13.36 -7.40
CA SER A 228 -19.04 -13.89 -7.01
C SER A 228 -20.00 -13.94 -8.19
N MET A 229 -20.04 -12.90 -9.01
CA MET A 229 -20.86 -12.85 -10.22
C MET A 229 -20.40 -13.86 -11.27
N LEU A 230 -19.07 -14.01 -11.48
CA LEU A 230 -18.51 -14.99 -12.40
C LEU A 230 -18.90 -16.42 -12.02
N VAL A 231 -18.76 -16.77 -10.74
CA VAL A 231 -19.11 -18.11 -10.23
C VAL A 231 -20.61 -18.38 -10.39
N GLN A 232 -21.46 -17.40 -10.10
CA GLN A 232 -22.90 -17.51 -10.29
C GLN A 232 -23.26 -17.67 -11.76
N THR A 233 -22.68 -16.85 -12.64
CA THR A 233 -22.95 -16.86 -14.07
C THR A 233 -22.53 -18.20 -14.71
N GLU A 234 -21.42 -18.76 -14.26
CA GLU A 234 -20.94 -20.10 -14.71
C GLU A 234 -21.94 -21.20 -14.31
N GLN A 235 -22.53 -21.12 -13.12
CA GLN A 235 -23.51 -22.09 -12.65
C GLN A 235 -24.85 -22.01 -13.38
N PHE A 236 -25.29 -20.81 -13.72
CA PHE A 236 -26.60 -20.59 -14.36
C PHE A 236 -26.57 -20.53 -15.89
N GLY A 237 -25.38 -20.65 -16.51
CA GLY A 237 -25.23 -20.71 -17.97
C GLY A 237 -25.61 -19.42 -18.70
N THR A 238 -25.64 -18.28 -17.99
CA THR A 238 -25.90 -16.97 -18.62
C THR A 238 -24.66 -16.44 -19.34
N SER A 239 -24.84 -15.48 -20.26
CA SER A 239 -23.70 -14.91 -20.99
C SER A 239 -22.75 -14.15 -20.08
N ILE A 240 -21.56 -14.70 -19.86
CA ILE A 240 -20.48 -14.07 -19.05
C ILE A 240 -20.10 -12.70 -19.67
N ALA A 241 -20.02 -12.59 -20.98
CA ALA A 241 -19.66 -11.34 -21.67
C ALA A 241 -20.66 -10.22 -21.33
N LYS A 242 -21.97 -10.51 -21.35
CA LYS A 242 -23.01 -9.54 -21.00
C LYS A 242 -22.90 -9.10 -19.52
N MET A 243 -22.66 -10.04 -18.61
CA MET A 243 -22.47 -9.75 -17.19
C MET A 243 -21.22 -8.87 -16.96
N LEU A 244 -20.09 -9.19 -17.59
CA LEU A 244 -18.87 -8.40 -17.50
C LEU A 244 -19.05 -6.98 -18.02
N ARG A 245 -19.79 -6.79 -19.12
CA ARG A 245 -20.11 -5.47 -19.68
C ARG A 245 -20.89 -4.64 -18.68
N VAL A 246 -21.99 -5.17 -18.14
CA VAL A 246 -22.80 -4.47 -17.14
C VAL A 246 -21.98 -4.13 -15.90
N HIS A 247 -21.11 -5.02 -15.46
CA HIS A 247 -20.25 -4.76 -14.31
C HIS A 247 -19.20 -3.68 -14.58
N SER A 248 -18.60 -3.67 -15.78
CA SER A 248 -17.66 -2.61 -16.20
C SER A 248 -18.34 -1.24 -16.21
N ASP A 249 -19.52 -1.14 -16.81
CA ASP A 249 -20.31 0.10 -16.83
C ASP A 249 -20.67 0.57 -15.42
N THR A 250 -21.04 -0.34 -14.53
CA THR A 250 -21.31 -0.04 -13.12
C THR A 250 -20.09 0.54 -12.41
N LEU A 251 -18.90 -0.02 -12.61
CA LEU A 251 -17.65 0.48 -12.03
C LEU A 251 -17.29 1.87 -12.54
N ARG A 252 -17.56 2.15 -13.83
CA ARG A 252 -17.35 3.48 -14.41
C ARG A 252 -18.27 4.52 -13.78
N VAL A 253 -19.56 4.20 -13.65
CA VAL A 253 -20.54 5.07 -12.99
C VAL A 253 -20.16 5.33 -11.54
N GLN A 254 -19.80 4.30 -10.77
CA GLN A 254 -19.31 4.45 -9.40
C GLN A 254 -18.09 5.35 -9.31
N ARG A 255 -17.17 5.27 -10.28
CA ARG A 255 -16.01 6.15 -10.32
C ARG A 255 -16.39 7.62 -10.52
N VAL A 256 -17.33 7.91 -11.41
CA VAL A 256 -17.85 9.27 -11.62
C VAL A 256 -18.52 9.78 -10.35
N GLN A 257 -19.40 8.99 -9.74
CA GLN A 257 -20.06 9.32 -8.48
C GLN A 257 -19.08 9.64 -7.35
N LEU A 258 -18.01 8.86 -7.21
CA LEU A 258 -16.95 9.13 -6.21
C LEU A 258 -16.24 10.46 -6.47
N VAL A 259 -16.01 10.83 -7.73
CA VAL A 259 -15.39 12.12 -8.07
C VAL A 259 -16.35 13.27 -7.77
N GLU A 260 -17.62 13.14 -8.10
CA GLU A 260 -18.69 14.11 -7.79
C GLU A 260 -18.84 14.29 -6.27
N GLU A 261 -18.85 13.20 -5.51
CA GLU A 261 -18.89 13.24 -4.05
C GLU A 261 -17.67 13.95 -3.45
N MET A 262 -16.47 13.70 -3.98
CA MET A 262 -15.27 14.42 -3.55
C MET A 262 -15.34 15.91 -3.88
N ALA A 263 -15.87 16.27 -5.04
CA ALA A 263 -16.07 17.66 -5.44
C ALA A 263 -17.08 18.36 -4.51
N ALA A 264 -18.21 17.73 -4.23
CA ALA A 264 -19.21 18.26 -3.30
C ALA A 264 -18.64 18.45 -1.88
N LYS A 265 -17.89 17.47 -1.37
CA LYS A 265 -17.21 17.58 -0.06
C LYS A 265 -16.16 18.70 -0.03
N THR A 266 -15.54 19.02 -1.16
CA THR A 266 -14.55 20.10 -1.25
C THR A 266 -15.22 21.46 -1.08
N SER A 267 -16.39 21.68 -1.67
CA SER A 267 -17.17 22.92 -1.49
C SER A 267 -17.51 23.17 -0.02
N VAL A 268 -17.93 22.13 0.70
CA VAL A 268 -18.22 22.24 2.15
C VAL A 268 -16.94 22.56 2.95
N LYS A 269 -15.81 21.95 2.59
CA LYS A 269 -14.52 22.22 3.27
C LYS A 269 -14.03 23.64 3.07
N LEU A 270 -14.37 24.30 1.98
CA LEU A 270 -13.99 25.71 1.73
C LEU A 270 -14.75 26.69 2.63
N VAL A 271 -15.91 26.31 3.16
CA VAL A 271 -16.66 27.13 4.10
C VAL A 271 -15.89 27.34 5.41
N PHE A 272 -15.15 26.33 5.87
CA PHE A 272 -14.41 26.41 7.12
C PHE A 272 -13.33 27.50 7.14
N PRO A 273 -12.42 27.60 6.18
CA PRO A 273 -11.47 28.71 6.12
C PRO A 273 -12.17 30.06 5.92
N LEU A 274 -13.23 30.10 5.12
CA LEU A 274 -13.99 31.32 4.85
C LEU A 274 -14.60 31.87 6.14
N VAL A 275 -15.26 31.04 6.93
CA VAL A 275 -15.82 31.47 8.22
C VAL A 275 -14.70 31.83 9.20
N PHE A 276 -13.62 31.07 9.27
CA PHE A 276 -12.54 31.29 10.23
C PHE A 276 -11.74 32.57 9.97
N PHE A 277 -11.60 32.99 8.71
CA PHE A 277 -10.85 34.20 8.35
C PHE A 277 -11.74 35.43 8.15
N ILE A 278 -12.90 35.25 7.51
CA ILE A 278 -13.77 36.40 7.20
C ILE A 278 -14.55 36.86 8.43
N PHE A 279 -15.02 35.93 9.27
CA PHE A 279 -15.80 36.30 10.45
C PHE A 279 -15.01 37.14 11.46
N PRO A 280 -13.77 36.82 11.87
CA PRO A 280 -12.96 37.71 12.73
C PRO A 280 -12.65 39.06 12.09
N ALA A 281 -12.36 39.07 10.78
CA ALA A 281 -12.07 40.31 10.07
C ALA A 281 -13.30 41.24 10.05
N LEU A 282 -14.48 40.72 9.75
CA LEU A 282 -15.75 41.46 9.81
C LEU A 282 -16.03 41.97 11.22
N PHE A 283 -15.79 41.12 12.23
CA PHE A 283 -15.98 41.49 13.63
C PHE A 283 -15.06 42.64 14.05
N LEU A 284 -13.82 42.64 13.60
CA LEU A 284 -12.84 43.64 13.91
C LEU A 284 -13.19 45.00 13.23
N VAL A 285 -13.68 44.96 12.01
CA VAL A 285 -14.10 46.18 11.26
C VAL A 285 -15.39 46.76 11.84
N THR A 286 -16.36 45.93 12.24
CA THR A 286 -17.66 46.43 12.74
C THR A 286 -17.62 46.84 14.20
N LEU A 287 -16.95 46.07 15.07
CA LEU A 287 -16.88 46.34 16.52
C LEU A 287 -15.69 47.21 16.90
N GLY A 288 -14.67 47.31 16.07
CA GLY A 288 -13.49 48.12 16.33
C GLY A 288 -13.82 49.59 16.64
N PRO A 289 -14.57 50.29 15.77
CA PRO A 289 -14.98 51.66 16.03
C PRO A 289 -15.83 51.84 17.31
N ALA A 290 -16.77 50.89 17.53
CA ALA A 290 -17.62 50.92 18.72
C ALA A 290 -16.81 50.72 20.03
N ALA A 291 -15.81 49.86 20.01
CA ALA A 291 -14.92 49.63 21.16
C ALA A 291 -14.06 50.85 21.45
N ILE A 292 -13.57 51.56 20.43
CA ILE A 292 -12.80 52.80 20.60
C ILE A 292 -13.69 53.89 21.18
N MET A 293 -14.89 54.11 20.68
CA MET A 293 -15.84 55.10 21.21
C MET A 293 -16.23 54.81 22.67
N MET A 294 -16.45 53.54 23.01
CA MET A 294 -16.70 53.16 24.40
C MET A 294 -15.50 53.44 25.31
N ALA A 295 -14.29 53.12 24.89
CA ALA A 295 -13.08 53.37 25.66
C ALA A 295 -12.86 54.88 25.92
N ASP A 296 -13.12 55.75 24.93
CA ASP A 296 -13.01 57.21 25.05
C ASP A 296 -14.11 57.78 25.96
N SER A 297 -15.33 57.26 25.90
CA SER A 297 -16.42 57.63 26.81
C SER A 297 -16.12 57.24 28.27
N PHE A 298 -15.54 56.09 28.51
CA PHE A 298 -15.08 55.73 29.88
C PHE A 298 -13.95 56.61 30.40
N LYS A 299 -12.99 57.01 29.55
CA LYS A 299 -11.93 57.95 29.93
C LYS A 299 -12.47 59.35 30.29
N SER A 300 -13.55 59.81 29.65
CA SER A 300 -14.18 61.07 29.97
C SER A 300 -14.95 61.10 31.27
N LEU A 301 -15.43 59.90 31.74
CA LEU A 301 -16.14 59.75 33.03
C LEU A 301 -15.20 59.63 34.23
N THR A 302 -13.93 59.34 34.03
CA THR A 302 -12.93 59.21 35.08
C THR A 302 -12.06 60.45 35.26
N LYS A 303 -12.33 61.53 34.54
CA LYS A 303 -11.80 62.89 34.81
C LYS A 303 -12.89 63.74 35.42
#